data_de5b8b3a45211f2ee2bd60e1b4337bfb
#
_entry.id   de5b8b3a45211f2ee2bd60e1b4337bfb
#
_cell.length_a   1.000
_cell.length_b   1.000
_cell.length_c   1.000
_cell.angle_alpha   90.00
_cell.angle_beta   90.00
_cell.angle_gamma   90.00
#
_symmetry.space_group_name_H-M   'P 1'
#
loop_
_entity.id
_entity.type
_entity.pdbx_description
1 polymer ?
#
loop_
_entity_poly.entity_id
_entity_poly.type
_entity_poly.pdbx_seq_one_letter_code
_entity_poly.pdbx_strand_id
1 'polypeptide(L)'
;QNDIDNWANIVARSLRAAGGSAKDKIHVAYGYGLFTGGLGAHYGAERLGATVIPMSGGQTEKQAQLIRDFQPDMIMVTPSYCLNLIEELERQMGGDASACSLRVGVFGAEPWTQAMRREIEKRLGITALDIYGLSEVMGPGVAMECLETADGPTIWEDHFFPEIVNPNDGTPLADGEQGELLFTTLTKEALPVIRYRTRDLTRLLPGTARTMRRIDRISGPSHDMLIIRGD
;
A
#
# COMPACT_ATOMS: atom_id res chain seq x y z
N GLN A 1 21.21 -9.73 3.25
CA GLN A 1 20.29 -10.73 2.64
C GLN A 1 19.07 -10.96 3.52
N ASN A 2 19.24 -11.07 4.86
CA ASN A 2 18.12 -11.27 5.81
C ASN A 2 17.03 -10.20 5.69
N ASP A 3 17.39 -8.92 5.50
CA ASP A 3 16.42 -7.84 5.33
C ASP A 3 15.57 -8.02 4.07
N ILE A 4 16.14 -8.49 2.96
CA ILE A 4 15.40 -8.78 1.74
C ILE A 4 14.44 -9.96 1.96
N ASP A 5 14.88 -11.00 2.66
CA ASP A 5 14.04 -12.14 2.99
C ASP A 5 12.90 -11.76 3.93
N ASN A 6 13.17 -10.93 4.95
CA ASN A 6 12.16 -10.39 5.85
C ASN A 6 11.16 -9.53 5.08
N TRP A 7 11.64 -8.63 4.22
CA TRP A 7 10.80 -7.78 3.40
C TRP A 7 9.89 -8.60 2.47
N ALA A 8 10.45 -9.59 1.76
CA ALA A 8 9.68 -10.49 0.92
C ALA A 8 8.58 -11.23 1.72
N ASN A 9 8.89 -11.69 2.94
CA ASN A 9 7.92 -12.34 3.84
C ASN A 9 6.80 -11.38 4.27
N ILE A 10 7.14 -10.13 4.62
CA ILE A 10 6.19 -9.10 5.06
C ILE A 10 5.25 -8.73 3.90
N VAL A 11 5.79 -8.52 2.69
CA VAL A 11 4.95 -8.20 1.53
C VAL A 11 4.10 -9.40 1.11
N ALA A 12 4.62 -10.63 1.17
CA ALA A 12 3.81 -11.83 0.96
C ALA A 12 2.65 -11.95 1.97
N ARG A 13 2.90 -11.63 3.25
CA ARG A 13 1.87 -11.53 4.29
C ARG A 13 0.82 -10.46 3.94
N SER A 14 1.27 -9.30 3.48
CA SER A 14 0.40 -8.20 3.05
C SER A 14 -0.49 -8.61 1.88
N LEU A 15 0.08 -9.25 0.86
CA LEU A 15 -0.68 -9.78 -0.27
C LEU A 15 -1.69 -10.85 0.15
N ARG A 16 -1.32 -11.71 1.11
CA ARG A 16 -2.26 -12.70 1.67
C ARG A 16 -3.39 -12.04 2.44
N ALA A 17 -3.11 -11.00 3.22
CA ALA A 17 -4.15 -10.21 3.91
C ALA A 17 -5.09 -9.52 2.92
N ALA A 18 -4.59 -9.16 1.74
CA ALA A 18 -5.39 -8.67 0.61
C ALA A 18 -6.17 -9.77 -0.14
N GLY A 19 -6.15 -11.01 0.34
CA GLY A 19 -6.82 -12.15 -0.31
C GLY A 19 -6.04 -12.80 -1.44
N GLY A 20 -4.74 -12.53 -1.54
CA GLY A 20 -3.84 -13.14 -2.52
C GLY A 20 -3.43 -14.57 -2.17
N SER A 21 -3.10 -15.35 -3.18
CA SER A 21 -2.68 -16.75 -3.06
C SER A 21 -1.60 -17.12 -4.08
N ALA A 22 -1.01 -18.31 -3.90
CA ALA A 22 -0.02 -18.85 -4.84
C ALA A 22 -0.59 -19.15 -6.25
N LYS A 23 -1.92 -19.11 -6.42
CA LYS A 23 -2.56 -19.36 -7.71
C LYS A 23 -2.74 -18.08 -8.52
N ASP A 24 -2.55 -16.93 -7.90
CA ASP A 24 -2.82 -15.64 -8.52
C ASP A 24 -1.69 -15.19 -9.45
N LYS A 25 -2.06 -14.41 -10.43
CA LYS A 25 -1.16 -13.59 -11.24
C LYS A 25 -1.25 -12.15 -10.75
N ILE A 26 -0.11 -11.56 -10.40
CA ILE A 26 -0.03 -10.22 -9.82
C ILE A 26 0.67 -9.28 -10.81
N HIS A 27 -0.05 -8.29 -11.28
CA HIS A 27 0.47 -7.24 -12.16
C HIS A 27 1.13 -6.13 -11.33
N VAL A 28 2.45 -5.97 -11.47
CA VAL A 28 3.21 -4.96 -10.75
C VAL A 28 3.44 -3.75 -11.64
N ALA A 29 2.67 -2.69 -11.38
CA ALA A 29 2.73 -1.41 -12.07
C ALA A 29 3.48 -0.33 -11.27
N TYR A 30 4.15 -0.69 -10.18
CA TYR A 30 5.11 0.16 -9.49
C TYR A 30 6.45 0.19 -10.22
N GLY A 31 7.11 1.35 -10.20
CA GLY A 31 8.45 1.50 -10.78
C GLY A 31 9.48 0.58 -10.11
N TYR A 32 10.37 0.02 -10.92
CA TYR A 32 11.57 -0.68 -10.46
C TYR A 32 12.76 0.29 -10.44
N GLY A 33 13.83 -0.04 -9.74
CA GLY A 33 15.03 0.79 -9.63
C GLY A 33 15.14 1.49 -8.27
N LEU A 34 15.35 2.81 -8.25
CA LEU A 34 15.52 3.56 -7.00
C LEU A 34 14.22 3.76 -6.20
N PHE A 35 13.10 3.46 -6.76
CA PHE A 35 11.82 3.38 -6.07
C PHE A 35 11.60 1.96 -5.55
N THR A 36 11.41 1.79 -4.23
CA THR A 36 11.35 0.47 -3.60
C THR A 36 10.06 -0.28 -3.89
N GLY A 37 9.00 0.39 -4.36
CA GLY A 37 7.68 -0.20 -4.56
C GLY A 37 7.68 -1.42 -5.45
N GLY A 38 8.31 -1.32 -6.64
CA GLY A 38 8.34 -2.43 -7.60
C GLY A 38 9.07 -3.66 -7.09
N LEU A 39 10.25 -3.48 -6.50
CA LEU A 39 11.04 -4.62 -5.97
C LEU A 39 10.33 -5.29 -4.79
N GLY A 40 9.77 -4.53 -3.86
CA GLY A 40 9.04 -5.10 -2.73
C GLY A 40 7.82 -5.90 -3.16
N ALA A 41 7.03 -5.35 -4.08
CA ALA A 41 5.89 -6.03 -4.69
C ALA A 41 6.30 -7.34 -5.38
N HIS A 42 7.37 -7.30 -6.16
CA HIS A 42 7.91 -8.44 -6.89
C HIS A 42 8.33 -9.57 -5.95
N TYR A 43 9.27 -9.29 -5.03
CA TYR A 43 9.76 -10.31 -4.11
C TYR A 43 8.68 -10.86 -3.19
N GLY A 44 7.72 -10.02 -2.78
CA GLY A 44 6.59 -10.45 -1.98
C GLY A 44 5.66 -11.38 -2.76
N ALA A 45 5.35 -11.08 -4.01
CA ALA A 45 4.52 -11.91 -4.87
C ALA A 45 5.21 -13.26 -5.18
N GLU A 46 6.51 -13.27 -5.48
CA GLU A 46 7.28 -14.52 -5.65
C GLU A 46 7.30 -15.35 -4.35
N ARG A 47 7.50 -14.70 -3.19
CA ARG A 47 7.49 -15.37 -1.88
C ARG A 47 6.12 -15.95 -1.54
N LEU A 48 5.03 -15.32 -1.98
CA LEU A 48 3.66 -15.85 -1.89
C LEU A 48 3.47 -17.10 -2.76
N GLY A 49 4.31 -17.28 -3.77
CA GLY A 49 4.21 -18.32 -4.80
C GLY A 49 3.37 -17.91 -6.00
N ALA A 50 2.98 -16.65 -6.09
CA ALA A 50 2.19 -16.09 -7.19
C ALA A 50 3.04 -15.88 -8.46
N THR A 51 2.37 -15.80 -9.60
CA THR A 51 3.03 -15.40 -10.86
C THR A 51 3.11 -13.87 -10.93
N VAL A 52 4.32 -13.34 -11.15
CA VAL A 52 4.54 -11.90 -11.27
C VAL A 52 4.53 -11.47 -12.73
N ILE A 53 3.79 -10.39 -13.03
CA ILE A 53 3.86 -9.66 -14.30
C ILE A 53 4.60 -8.33 -14.02
N PRO A 54 5.92 -8.26 -14.24
CA PRO A 54 6.79 -7.16 -13.76
C PRO A 54 6.84 -6.02 -14.78
N MET A 55 5.72 -5.34 -15.01
CA MET A 55 5.62 -4.33 -16.07
C MET A 55 6.34 -3.01 -15.73
N SER A 56 6.46 -2.66 -14.43
CA SER A 56 6.93 -1.34 -13.98
C SER A 56 5.89 -0.22 -14.21
N GLY A 57 6.25 1.03 -13.95
CA GLY A 57 5.39 2.19 -14.21
C GLY A 57 5.41 2.66 -15.65
N GLY A 58 4.39 3.41 -16.04
CA GLY A 58 4.27 4.00 -17.38
C GLY A 58 3.81 3.02 -18.46
N GLN A 59 3.94 3.41 -19.72
CA GLN A 59 3.53 2.63 -20.91
C GLN A 59 2.07 2.13 -20.81
N THR A 60 1.14 3.03 -20.53
CA THR A 60 -0.25 2.73 -20.15
C THR A 60 -0.98 1.82 -21.15
N GLU A 61 -0.77 2.04 -22.46
CA GLU A 61 -1.35 1.19 -23.50
C GLU A 61 -0.88 -0.27 -23.37
N LYS A 62 0.42 -0.48 -23.13
CA LYS A 62 0.98 -1.82 -22.95
C LYS A 62 0.56 -2.45 -21.63
N GLN A 63 0.41 -1.67 -20.56
CA GLN A 63 -0.18 -2.15 -19.29
C GLN A 63 -1.56 -2.74 -19.51
N ALA A 64 -2.43 -1.98 -20.19
CA ALA A 64 -3.80 -2.42 -20.51
C ALA A 64 -3.79 -3.68 -21.40
N GLN A 65 -2.91 -3.73 -22.40
CA GLN A 65 -2.74 -4.92 -23.24
C GLN A 65 -2.34 -6.15 -22.40
N LEU A 66 -1.35 -6.02 -21.51
CA LEU A 66 -0.89 -7.14 -20.66
C LEU A 66 -1.96 -7.61 -19.69
N ILE A 67 -2.79 -6.70 -19.15
CA ILE A 67 -3.92 -7.06 -18.30
C ILE A 67 -4.93 -7.90 -19.08
N ARG A 68 -5.22 -7.54 -20.32
CA ARG A 68 -6.11 -8.33 -21.18
C ARG A 68 -5.52 -9.67 -21.57
N ASP A 69 -4.24 -9.70 -21.96
CA ASP A 69 -3.59 -10.89 -22.51
C ASP A 69 -3.25 -11.92 -21.41
N PHE A 70 -2.72 -11.48 -20.27
CA PHE A 70 -2.32 -12.36 -19.17
C PHE A 70 -3.41 -12.60 -18.12
N GLN A 71 -4.44 -11.77 -18.11
CA GLN A 71 -5.56 -11.89 -17.17
C GLN A 71 -5.08 -12.00 -15.71
N PRO A 72 -4.40 -10.97 -15.14
CA PRO A 72 -4.00 -10.99 -13.75
C PRO A 72 -5.20 -10.92 -12.81
N ASP A 73 -5.02 -11.49 -11.61
CA ASP A 73 -6.02 -11.49 -10.53
C ASP A 73 -5.91 -10.24 -9.66
N MET A 74 -4.67 -9.74 -9.48
CA MET A 74 -4.37 -8.60 -8.65
C MET A 74 -3.48 -7.58 -9.39
N ILE A 75 -3.62 -6.31 -9.01
CA ILE A 75 -2.74 -5.23 -9.47
C ILE A 75 -2.16 -4.49 -8.28
N MET A 76 -0.86 -4.14 -8.35
CA MET A 76 -0.19 -3.25 -7.41
C MET A 76 0.23 -1.98 -8.15
N VAL A 77 -0.34 -0.85 -7.76
CA VAL A 77 -0.26 0.40 -8.54
C VAL A 77 -0.53 1.62 -7.64
N THR A 78 -0.08 2.81 -8.03
CA THR A 78 -0.49 4.05 -7.36
C THR A 78 -1.93 4.43 -7.76
N PRO A 79 -2.71 5.01 -6.83
CA PRO A 79 -4.11 5.35 -7.11
C PRO A 79 -4.31 6.26 -8.32
N SER A 80 -3.52 7.33 -8.44
CA SER A 80 -3.62 8.28 -9.55
C SER A 80 -3.30 7.64 -10.90
N TYR A 81 -2.26 6.81 -10.95
CA TYR A 81 -1.92 6.10 -12.19
C TYR A 81 -2.96 5.04 -12.57
N CYS A 82 -3.61 4.42 -11.58
CA CYS A 82 -4.69 3.48 -11.83
C CYS A 82 -5.87 4.13 -12.57
N LEU A 83 -6.23 5.38 -12.24
CA LEU A 83 -7.28 6.09 -12.97
C LEU A 83 -6.93 6.27 -14.45
N ASN A 84 -5.69 6.63 -14.76
CA ASN A 84 -5.24 6.72 -16.15
C ASN A 84 -5.26 5.35 -16.86
N LEU A 85 -4.90 4.29 -16.13
CA LEU A 85 -4.92 2.93 -16.67
C LEU A 85 -6.35 2.44 -16.94
N ILE A 86 -7.31 2.83 -16.11
CA ILE A 86 -8.74 2.53 -16.30
C ILE A 86 -9.24 3.13 -17.62
N GLU A 87 -8.90 4.39 -17.91
CA GLU A 87 -9.31 5.06 -19.15
C GLU A 87 -8.80 4.28 -20.38
N GLU A 88 -7.57 3.81 -20.31
CA GLU A 88 -6.98 3.01 -21.38
C GLU A 88 -7.59 1.61 -21.48
N LEU A 89 -7.89 0.97 -20.36
CA LEU A 89 -8.62 -0.32 -20.35
C LEU A 89 -10.02 -0.16 -20.97
N GLU A 90 -10.77 0.87 -20.60
CA GLU A 90 -12.09 1.16 -21.20
C GLU A 90 -11.96 1.35 -22.71
N ARG A 91 -10.96 2.11 -23.18
CA ARG A 91 -10.69 2.30 -24.60
C ARG A 91 -10.44 0.99 -25.35
N GLN A 92 -9.66 0.09 -24.75
CA GLN A 92 -9.31 -1.20 -25.36
C GLN A 92 -10.40 -2.26 -25.23
N MET A 93 -11.30 -2.13 -24.25
CA MET A 93 -12.34 -3.10 -23.91
C MET A 93 -13.76 -2.65 -24.28
N GLY A 94 -13.91 -1.65 -25.14
CA GLY A 94 -15.21 -1.23 -25.64
C GLY A 94 -16.05 -0.44 -24.63
N GLY A 95 -15.42 0.22 -23.66
CA GLY A 95 -16.06 1.13 -22.70
C GLY A 95 -16.30 0.53 -21.30
N ASP A 96 -15.91 -0.73 -21.06
CA ASP A 96 -16.13 -1.38 -19.77
C ASP A 96 -14.86 -2.07 -19.25
N ALA A 97 -14.12 -1.36 -18.37
CA ALA A 97 -12.94 -1.91 -17.72
C ALA A 97 -13.25 -2.97 -16.66
N SER A 98 -14.48 -3.04 -16.15
CA SER A 98 -14.89 -4.05 -15.16
C SER A 98 -14.96 -5.47 -15.72
N ALA A 99 -14.97 -5.61 -17.03
CA ALA A 99 -14.88 -6.90 -17.71
C ALA A 99 -13.47 -7.52 -17.69
N CYS A 100 -12.46 -6.82 -17.12
CA CYS A 100 -11.12 -7.40 -16.93
C CYS A 100 -11.11 -8.47 -15.82
N SER A 101 -10.01 -9.21 -15.73
CA SER A 101 -9.85 -10.32 -14.78
C SER A 101 -9.51 -9.89 -13.34
N LEU A 102 -9.18 -8.62 -13.14
CA LEU A 102 -8.77 -8.11 -11.84
C LEU A 102 -9.90 -8.25 -10.80
N ARG A 103 -9.55 -8.67 -9.59
CA ARG A 103 -10.49 -8.77 -8.45
C ARG A 103 -10.04 -7.93 -7.25
N VAL A 104 -8.74 -7.66 -7.12
CA VAL A 104 -8.16 -6.86 -6.03
C VAL A 104 -7.11 -5.90 -6.57
N GLY A 105 -7.16 -4.66 -6.11
CA GLY A 105 -6.10 -3.68 -6.29
C GLY A 105 -5.44 -3.35 -4.95
N VAL A 106 -4.11 -3.31 -4.92
CA VAL A 106 -3.30 -2.90 -3.78
C VAL A 106 -2.67 -1.57 -4.11
N PHE A 107 -3.08 -0.53 -3.38
CA PHE A 107 -2.77 0.86 -3.66
C PHE A 107 -1.90 1.46 -2.57
N GLY A 108 -0.91 2.25 -2.95
CA GLY A 108 -0.03 2.94 -2.01
C GLY A 108 0.90 3.92 -2.69
N ALA A 109 1.91 4.37 -1.96
CA ALA A 109 2.92 5.33 -2.37
C ALA A 109 2.45 6.79 -2.49
N GLU A 110 1.17 7.05 -2.41
CA GLU A 110 0.59 8.39 -2.38
C GLU A 110 -0.70 8.41 -1.54
N PRO A 111 -1.04 9.55 -0.93
CA PRO A 111 -2.36 9.72 -0.30
C PRO A 111 -3.48 9.66 -1.33
N TRP A 112 -4.59 9.04 -0.98
CA TRP A 112 -5.75 8.97 -1.85
C TRP A 112 -7.07 9.09 -1.07
N THR A 113 -8.10 9.53 -1.77
CA THR A 113 -9.40 9.83 -1.15
C THR A 113 -10.37 8.67 -1.26
N GLN A 114 -11.41 8.69 -0.42
CA GLN A 114 -12.52 7.73 -0.56
C GLN A 114 -13.28 7.89 -1.87
N ALA A 115 -13.27 9.09 -2.44
CA ALA A 115 -13.88 9.32 -3.75
C ALA A 115 -13.10 8.55 -4.83
N MET A 116 -11.76 8.65 -4.84
CA MET A 116 -10.90 7.89 -5.74
C MET A 116 -11.07 6.38 -5.55
N ARG A 117 -11.11 5.90 -4.28
CA ARG A 117 -11.35 4.48 -3.98
C ARG A 117 -12.66 3.99 -4.63
N ARG A 118 -13.76 4.68 -4.36
CA ARG A 118 -15.07 4.31 -4.92
C ARG A 118 -15.09 4.37 -6.45
N GLU A 119 -14.41 5.32 -7.04
CA GLU A 119 -14.31 5.43 -8.50
C GLU A 119 -13.55 4.24 -9.10
N ILE A 120 -12.38 3.91 -8.54
CA ILE A 120 -11.58 2.76 -8.97
C ILE A 120 -12.37 1.46 -8.80
N GLU A 121 -12.97 1.23 -7.63
CA GLU A 121 -13.77 0.04 -7.35
C GLU A 121 -14.94 -0.12 -8.31
N LYS A 122 -15.66 1.00 -8.57
CA LYS A 122 -16.81 1.00 -9.48
C LYS A 122 -16.41 0.71 -10.93
N ARG A 123 -15.33 1.33 -11.42
CA ARG A 123 -14.92 1.23 -12.84
C ARG A 123 -14.21 -0.08 -13.16
N LEU A 124 -13.45 -0.64 -12.21
CA LEU A 124 -12.75 -1.93 -12.39
C LEU A 124 -13.52 -3.13 -11.83
N GLY A 125 -14.55 -2.94 -11.02
CA GLY A 125 -15.27 -4.05 -10.37
C GLY A 125 -14.42 -4.79 -9.31
N ILE A 126 -13.45 -4.13 -8.69
CA ILE A 126 -12.47 -4.72 -7.77
C ILE A 126 -12.69 -4.27 -6.33
N THR A 127 -12.05 -4.96 -5.38
CA THR A 127 -11.83 -4.42 -4.03
C THR A 127 -10.50 -3.65 -4.01
N ALA A 128 -10.53 -2.40 -3.59
CA ALA A 128 -9.35 -1.55 -3.50
C ALA A 128 -8.85 -1.48 -2.06
N LEU A 129 -7.60 -1.89 -1.81
CA LEU A 129 -6.99 -1.98 -0.49
C LEU A 129 -5.73 -1.12 -0.41
N ASP A 130 -5.51 -0.52 0.76
CA ASP A 130 -4.38 0.36 1.02
C ASP A 130 -3.18 -0.43 1.54
N ILE A 131 -1.99 -0.17 0.98
CA ILE A 131 -0.70 -0.64 1.48
C ILE A 131 0.16 0.55 1.87
N TYR A 132 0.63 0.57 3.10
CA TYR A 132 1.48 1.62 3.62
C TYR A 132 2.93 1.15 3.75
N GLY A 133 3.85 2.05 3.46
CA GLY A 133 5.27 1.84 3.68
C GLY A 133 6.10 3.03 3.21
N LEU A 134 7.36 3.04 3.62
CA LEU A 134 8.34 4.06 3.25
C LEU A 134 9.73 3.43 3.19
N SER A 135 10.56 3.90 2.26
CA SER A 135 11.89 3.34 1.98
C SER A 135 12.81 3.35 3.19
N GLU A 136 12.68 4.36 4.04
CA GLU A 136 13.51 4.56 5.23
C GLU A 136 13.29 3.47 6.28
N VAL A 137 12.07 2.98 6.38
CA VAL A 137 11.72 1.90 7.32
C VAL A 137 11.93 0.52 6.69
N MET A 138 11.27 0.23 5.56
CA MET A 138 11.44 -1.06 4.85
C MET A 138 11.04 -0.97 3.37
N GLY A 139 10.15 -0.08 2.98
CA GLY A 139 9.48 -0.03 1.69
C GLY A 139 8.00 -0.41 1.83
N PRO A 140 7.31 -0.85 0.77
CA PRO A 140 5.92 -1.27 0.87
C PRO A 140 5.77 -2.47 1.81
N GLY A 141 4.63 -2.55 2.49
CA GLY A 141 4.29 -3.67 3.37
C GLY A 141 4.61 -3.45 4.85
N VAL A 142 4.88 -2.21 5.30
CA VAL A 142 4.93 -1.89 6.74
C VAL A 142 3.55 -2.10 7.37
N ALA A 143 2.50 -1.69 6.65
CA ALA A 143 1.11 -1.97 7.02
C ALA A 143 0.26 -2.27 5.77
N MET A 144 -0.83 -3.03 5.96
CA MET A 144 -1.71 -3.46 4.88
C MET A 144 -3.17 -3.56 5.35
N GLU A 145 -4.10 -3.05 4.56
CA GLU A 145 -5.53 -3.32 4.78
C GLU A 145 -5.85 -4.80 4.57
N CYS A 146 -6.69 -5.33 5.43
CA CYS A 146 -7.20 -6.69 5.31
C CYS A 146 -8.48 -6.72 4.45
N LEU A 147 -8.58 -7.69 3.54
CA LEU A 147 -9.73 -7.85 2.65
C LEU A 147 -11.06 -7.93 3.41
N GLU A 148 -11.03 -8.53 4.62
CA GLU A 148 -12.22 -8.79 5.42
C GLU A 148 -12.91 -7.52 5.93
N THR A 149 -12.15 -6.44 6.18
CA THR A 149 -12.66 -5.22 6.82
C THR A 149 -12.43 -3.95 6.02
N ALA A 150 -11.32 -3.84 5.29
CA ALA A 150 -10.93 -2.68 4.51
C ALA A 150 -11.06 -1.34 5.30
N ASP A 151 -10.64 -1.36 6.57
CA ASP A 151 -10.90 -0.29 7.55
C ASP A 151 -9.63 0.36 8.13
N GLY A 152 -8.56 0.32 7.35
CA GLY A 152 -7.25 0.90 7.64
C GLY A 152 -6.14 -0.16 7.70
N PRO A 153 -4.91 0.22 7.27
CA PRO A 153 -3.79 -0.71 7.21
C PRO A 153 -3.38 -1.25 8.59
N THR A 154 -3.37 -2.56 8.74
CA THR A 154 -2.83 -3.27 9.91
C THR A 154 -1.31 -3.21 9.88
N ILE A 155 -0.69 -2.72 10.94
CA ILE A 155 0.76 -2.66 11.09
C ILE A 155 1.30 -4.04 11.47
N TRP A 156 2.38 -4.49 10.83
CA TRP A 156 3.05 -5.72 11.23
C TRP A 156 3.95 -5.47 12.44
N GLU A 157 3.35 -5.40 13.64
CA GLU A 157 4.00 -5.00 14.90
C GLU A 157 5.09 -5.97 15.37
N ASP A 158 5.17 -7.15 14.83
CA ASP A 158 6.28 -8.09 15.02
C ASP A 158 7.58 -7.64 14.29
N HIS A 159 7.46 -6.69 13.36
CA HIS A 159 8.57 -6.09 12.62
C HIS A 159 8.75 -4.60 12.86
N PHE A 160 7.67 -3.88 13.17
CA PHE A 160 7.65 -2.42 13.28
C PHE A 160 6.89 -1.99 14.52
N PHE A 161 7.56 -1.33 15.45
CA PHE A 161 6.91 -0.76 16.63
C PHE A 161 6.41 0.64 16.31
N PRO A 162 5.08 0.89 16.28
CA PRO A 162 4.51 2.19 16.00
C PRO A 162 4.33 3.01 17.28
N GLU A 163 4.50 4.33 17.16
CA GLU A 163 4.14 5.32 18.18
C GLU A 163 3.42 6.48 17.49
N ILE A 164 2.50 7.12 18.21
CA ILE A 164 1.97 8.44 17.82
C ILE A 164 2.50 9.48 18.78
N VAL A 165 2.98 10.59 18.23
CA VAL A 165 3.51 11.70 19.04
C VAL A 165 2.92 13.03 18.60
N ASN A 166 2.94 13.99 19.53
CA ASN A 166 2.69 15.39 19.20
C ASN A 166 3.78 15.87 18.23
N PRO A 167 3.44 16.37 17.04
CA PRO A 167 4.42 16.75 16.03
C PRO A 167 5.33 17.91 16.45
N ASN A 168 4.91 18.76 17.42
CA ASN A 168 5.66 19.95 17.86
C ASN A 168 6.77 19.61 18.84
N ASP A 169 6.47 18.76 19.83
CA ASP A 169 7.40 18.49 20.95
C ASP A 169 7.83 17.01 21.07
N GLY A 170 7.21 16.09 20.29
CA GLY A 170 7.53 14.66 20.30
C GLY A 170 6.97 13.91 21.51
N THR A 171 6.09 14.52 22.29
CA THR A 171 5.42 13.85 23.43
C THR A 171 4.55 12.70 22.92
N PRO A 172 4.66 11.48 23.50
CA PRO A 172 3.81 10.35 23.11
C PRO A 172 2.33 10.66 23.40
N LEU A 173 1.47 10.26 22.46
CA LEU A 173 0.01 10.36 22.55
C LEU A 173 -0.61 8.99 22.74
N ALA A 174 -1.80 8.95 23.32
CA ALA A 174 -2.54 7.70 23.50
C ALA A 174 -3.09 7.17 22.17
N ASP A 175 -3.33 5.87 22.08
CA ASP A 175 -4.02 5.26 20.94
C ASP A 175 -5.39 5.95 20.74
N GLY A 176 -5.72 6.24 19.47
CA GLY A 176 -6.91 6.99 19.08
C GLY A 176 -6.71 8.51 18.96
N GLU A 177 -5.67 9.07 19.56
CA GLU A 177 -5.31 10.47 19.38
C GLU A 177 -4.58 10.69 18.05
N GLN A 178 -4.84 11.82 17.40
CA GLN A 178 -4.17 12.18 16.13
C GLN A 178 -2.82 12.83 16.41
N GLY A 179 -1.79 12.36 15.72
CA GLY A 179 -0.44 12.89 15.81
C GLY A 179 0.46 12.38 14.70
N GLU A 180 1.75 12.60 14.83
CA GLU A 180 2.75 12.13 13.89
C GLU A 180 3.10 10.66 14.17
N LEU A 181 3.09 9.84 13.13
CA LEU A 181 3.47 8.44 13.21
C LEU A 181 4.99 8.29 13.26
N LEU A 182 5.46 7.48 14.20
CA LEU A 182 6.85 7.07 14.32
C LEU A 182 6.95 5.55 14.18
N PHE A 183 8.10 5.10 13.67
CA PHE A 183 8.45 3.68 13.66
C PHE A 183 9.82 3.41 14.25
N THR A 184 9.89 2.33 15.04
CA THR A 184 11.13 1.65 15.38
C THR A 184 11.14 0.29 14.68
N THR A 185 12.21 -0.01 13.92
CA THR A 185 12.35 -1.32 13.27
C THR A 185 12.86 -2.35 14.28
N LEU A 186 12.23 -3.52 14.34
CA LEU A 186 12.56 -4.57 15.30
C LEU A 186 13.43 -5.67 14.69
N THR A 187 13.34 -5.88 13.37
CA THR A 187 14.00 -7.00 12.68
C THR A 187 14.92 -6.57 11.54
N LYS A 188 15.05 -5.27 11.28
CA LYS A 188 15.90 -4.73 10.22
C LYS A 188 17.36 -4.65 10.71
N GLU A 189 18.25 -5.30 9.98
CA GLU A 189 19.70 -5.36 10.30
C GLU A 189 20.47 -4.19 9.66
N ALA A 190 20.24 -3.94 8.37
CA ALA A 190 20.89 -2.85 7.65
C ALA A 190 20.16 -1.55 7.87
N LEU A 191 20.83 -0.56 8.44
CA LEU A 191 20.28 0.76 8.73
C LEU A 191 19.00 0.67 9.61
N PRO A 192 19.06 0.03 10.80
CA PRO A 192 17.92 0.01 11.69
C PRO A 192 17.55 1.44 12.12
N VAL A 193 16.26 1.71 12.22
CA VAL A 193 15.78 3.02 12.67
C VAL A 193 15.10 2.91 14.02
N ILE A 194 15.33 3.92 14.89
CA ILE A 194 14.71 4.03 16.20
C ILE A 194 13.93 5.34 16.25
N ARG A 195 12.63 5.24 16.51
CA ARG A 195 11.71 6.37 16.59
C ARG A 195 11.82 7.31 15.37
N TYR A 196 11.85 6.70 14.17
CA TYR A 196 11.91 7.45 12.92
C TYR A 196 10.60 8.22 12.71
N ARG A 197 10.71 9.53 12.56
CA ARG A 197 9.60 10.44 12.33
C ARG A 197 9.19 10.40 10.86
N THR A 198 8.03 9.80 10.56
CA THR A 198 7.56 9.64 9.17
C THR A 198 7.06 10.94 8.56
N ARG A 199 6.67 11.90 9.40
CA ARG A 199 5.94 13.13 9.05
C ARG A 199 4.50 12.90 8.63
N ASP A 200 4.03 11.68 8.67
CA ASP A 200 2.63 11.35 8.38
C ASP A 200 1.76 11.57 9.61
N LEU A 201 0.63 12.26 9.42
CA LEU A 201 -0.36 12.50 10.47
C LEU A 201 -1.46 11.44 10.40
N THR A 202 -1.59 10.68 11.46
CA THR A 202 -2.60 9.64 11.61
C THR A 202 -2.89 9.35 13.09
N ARG A 203 -3.59 8.26 13.38
CA ARG A 203 -3.79 7.72 14.73
C ARG A 203 -3.68 6.21 14.71
N LEU A 204 -3.32 5.61 15.83
CA LEU A 204 -3.37 4.16 16.02
C LEU A 204 -4.78 3.76 16.47
N LEU A 205 -5.31 2.73 15.83
CA LEU A 205 -6.63 2.18 16.11
C LEU A 205 -6.50 0.71 16.53
N PRO A 206 -7.42 0.18 17.33
CA PRO A 206 -7.44 -1.24 17.68
C PRO A 206 -7.49 -2.12 16.43
N GLY A 207 -6.93 -3.32 16.53
CA GLY A 207 -7.05 -4.34 15.49
C GLY A 207 -8.50 -4.79 15.28
N THR A 208 -8.82 -5.18 14.07
CA THR A 208 -10.15 -5.69 13.65
C THR A 208 -10.02 -7.07 13.04
N ALA A 209 -9.65 -7.18 11.76
CA ALA A 209 -9.39 -8.46 11.10
C ALA A 209 -8.17 -9.20 11.70
N ARG A 210 -7.25 -8.48 12.33
CA ARG A 210 -6.06 -8.99 13.03
C ARG A 210 -5.98 -8.36 14.42
N THR A 211 -5.18 -8.95 15.31
CA THR A 211 -4.97 -8.43 16.68
C THR A 211 -4.02 -7.24 16.75
N MET A 212 -3.15 -7.07 15.75
CA MET A 212 -2.23 -5.95 15.62
C MET A 212 -2.99 -4.66 15.33
N ARG A 213 -2.46 -3.53 15.83
CA ARG A 213 -3.04 -2.21 15.61
C ARG A 213 -3.00 -1.83 14.14
N ARG A 214 -3.89 -0.94 13.77
CA ARG A 214 -3.96 -0.39 12.42
C ARG A 214 -3.84 1.13 12.47
N ILE A 215 -3.42 1.71 11.36
CA ILE A 215 -3.43 3.16 11.20
C ILE A 215 -4.74 3.61 10.56
N ASP A 216 -5.22 4.77 11.01
CA ASP A 216 -6.27 5.50 10.31
C ASP A 216 -5.68 6.11 9.03
N ARG A 217 -6.53 6.74 8.26
CA ARG A 217 -6.09 7.38 7.02
C ARG A 217 -5.04 8.44 7.28
N ILE A 218 -4.00 8.48 6.43
CA ILE A 218 -3.00 9.53 6.46
C ILE A 218 -3.67 10.85 6.05
N SER A 219 -3.59 11.86 6.91
CA SER A 219 -4.21 13.18 6.70
C SER A 219 -3.32 14.13 5.89
N GLY A 220 -2.12 13.70 5.50
CA GLY A 220 -1.09 14.49 4.81
C GLY A 220 0.19 14.58 5.63
N PRO A 221 1.30 15.01 5.02
CA PRO A 221 2.54 15.25 5.76
C PRO A 221 2.39 16.44 6.70
N SER A 222 3.05 16.38 7.85
CA SER A 222 2.99 17.42 8.88
C SER A 222 3.46 18.82 8.41
N HIS A 223 4.14 18.90 7.28
CA HIS A 223 4.60 20.16 6.68
C HIS A 223 3.53 20.86 5.83
N ASP A 224 2.47 20.15 5.42
CA ASP A 224 1.38 20.70 4.58
C ASP A 224 0.21 21.23 5.44
N MET A 225 0.31 21.18 6.75
CA MET A 225 -0.65 21.86 7.63
C MET A 225 -0.48 23.38 7.51
N LEU A 226 -1.17 23.97 6.54
CA LEU A 226 -1.51 25.38 6.61
C LEU A 226 -2.40 25.58 7.85
N ILE A 227 -1.82 26.13 8.91
CA ILE A 227 -2.60 26.61 10.06
C ILE A 227 -3.39 27.81 9.54
N ILE A 228 -4.60 27.57 9.03
CA ILE A 228 -5.57 28.64 8.82
C ILE A 228 -6.00 29.10 10.21
N ARG A 229 -5.33 30.10 10.73
CA ARG A 229 -5.85 30.86 11.87
C ARG A 229 -7.05 31.61 11.34
N GLY A 230 -8.24 31.11 11.64
CA GLY A 230 -9.45 31.92 11.54
C GLY A 230 -9.35 33.06 12.54
N ASP A 231 -9.46 34.28 12.04
CA ASP A 231 -9.68 35.48 12.83
C ASP A 231 -11.09 35.44 13.45
#